data_2d03c3018f8272e3fc53c0fe3bcc0a21
#
_entry.id   2d03c3018f8272e3fc53c0fe3bcc0a21
#
_cell.length_a   1.000
_cell.length_b   1.000
_cell.length_c   1.000
_cell.angle_alpha   90.00
_cell.angle_beta   90.00
_cell.angle_gamma   90.00
#
_symmetry.space_group_name_H-M   'P 1'
#
loop_
_entity.id
_entity.type
_entity.pdbx_description
1 polymer ?
#
loop_
_entity_poly.entity_id
_entity_poly.type
_entity_poly.pdbx_seq_one_letter_code
_entity_poly.pdbx_strand_id
1 'polypeptide(L)' 'MITLDVPDMNCAHCKARVTQVVAALDGSATVGVDLDTHRLEVGGAVPLDALLAALQRAGYPATVA' A
#
# COMPACT_ATOMS: atom_id res chain seq x y z
N MET A 1 6.24 -7.36 -8.68
CA MET A 1 6.13 -6.14 -7.85
C MET A 1 4.93 -5.33 -8.32
N ILE A 2 4.13 -4.86 -7.40
CA ILE A 2 2.93 -4.09 -7.69
C ILE A 2 3.20 -2.63 -7.33
N THR A 3 2.89 -1.71 -8.24
CA THR A 3 2.99 -0.27 -7.99
C THR A 3 1.59 0.33 -7.99
N LEU A 4 1.25 1.03 -6.92
CA LEU A 4 -0.07 1.63 -6.73
C LEU A 4 0.05 3.13 -6.49
N ASP A 5 -0.96 3.88 -6.95
CA ASP A 5 -1.16 5.27 -6.56
C ASP A 5 -2.10 5.33 -5.35
N VAL A 6 -1.65 5.97 -4.28
CA VAL A 6 -2.42 6.15 -3.05
C VAL A 6 -2.46 7.64 -2.73
N PRO A 7 -3.40 8.40 -3.31
CA PRO A 7 -3.40 9.87 -3.20
C PRO A 7 -3.47 10.40 -1.76
N ASP A 8 -4.10 9.66 -0.86
CA ASP A 8 -4.24 10.08 0.53
C ASP A 8 -3.01 9.78 1.40
N MET A 9 -2.02 9.11 0.83
CA MET A 9 -0.77 8.77 1.52
C MET A 9 0.21 9.92 1.39
N ASN A 10 0.16 10.88 2.32
CA ASN A 10 0.93 12.11 2.20
C ASN A 10 1.70 12.48 3.48
N CYS A 11 1.82 11.56 4.44
CA CYS A 11 2.58 11.81 5.67
C CYS A 11 3.16 10.51 6.23
N ALA A 12 4.09 10.64 7.19
CA ALA A 12 4.74 9.47 7.79
C ALA A 12 3.75 8.54 8.51
N HIS A 13 2.70 9.10 9.10
CA HIS A 13 1.65 8.31 9.75
C HIS A 13 0.90 7.45 8.73
N CYS A 14 0.58 8.02 7.58
CA CYS A 14 -0.07 7.28 6.50
C CYS A 14 0.83 6.16 5.97
N LYS A 15 2.12 6.44 5.84
CA LYS A 15 3.11 5.42 5.46
C LYS A 15 3.09 4.23 6.41
N ALA A 16 3.08 4.49 7.72
CA ALA A 16 3.06 3.44 8.73
C ALA A 16 1.78 2.61 8.63
N ARG A 17 0.63 3.26 8.45
CA ARG A 17 -0.67 2.57 8.31
C ARG A 17 -0.70 1.68 7.08
N VAL A 18 -0.27 2.19 5.94
CA VAL A 18 -0.24 1.43 4.69
C VAL A 18 0.69 0.23 4.81
N THR A 19 1.86 0.42 5.43
CA THR A 19 2.81 -0.67 5.67
C THR A 19 2.19 -1.76 6.54
N GLN A 20 1.45 -1.40 7.59
CA GLN A 20 0.76 -2.35 8.45
C GLN A 20 -0.31 -3.14 7.69
N VAL A 21 -1.04 -2.48 6.79
CA VAL A 21 -2.06 -3.15 5.98
C VAL A 21 -1.42 -4.24 5.11
N VAL A 22 -0.31 -3.92 4.45
CA VAL A 22 0.39 -4.89 3.62
C VAL A 22 0.94 -6.05 4.46
N ALA A 23 1.53 -5.75 5.61
CA ALA A 23 2.09 -6.77 6.50
C ALA A 23 1.01 -7.72 7.05
N ALA A 24 -0.20 -7.24 7.23
CA ALA A 24 -1.33 -8.06 7.67
C ALA A 24 -1.78 -9.05 6.59
N LEU A 25 -1.59 -8.69 5.31
CA LEU A 25 -1.91 -9.58 4.19
C LEU A 25 -0.80 -10.61 3.93
N ASP A 26 0.46 -10.16 4.03
CA ASP A 26 1.63 -11.02 3.82
C ASP A 26 2.80 -10.41 4.60
N GLY A 27 3.16 -11.05 5.70
CA GLY A 27 4.24 -10.57 6.57
C GLY A 27 5.62 -10.62 5.93
N SER A 28 5.78 -11.35 4.82
CA SER A 28 7.05 -11.43 4.09
C SER A 28 7.12 -10.48 2.89
N ALA A 29 6.06 -9.70 2.63
CA ALA A 29 6.05 -8.77 1.53
C ALA A 29 7.02 -7.61 1.77
N THR A 30 7.64 -7.12 0.69
CA THR A 30 8.45 -5.91 0.74
C THR A 30 7.56 -4.70 0.44
N VAL A 31 7.82 -3.59 1.11
CA VAL A 31 7.02 -2.37 0.95
C VAL A 31 7.96 -1.18 0.74
N GLY A 32 7.74 -0.46 -0.35
CA GLY A 32 8.39 0.81 -0.61
C GLY A 32 7.34 1.91 -0.71
N VAL A 33 7.55 3.01 -0.01
CA VAL A 33 6.62 4.13 -0.01
C VAL A 33 7.32 5.40 -0.46
N ASP A 34 6.73 6.08 -1.45
CA ASP A 34 7.18 7.40 -1.89
C ASP A 34 6.07 8.40 -1.60
N LEU A 35 6.29 9.22 -0.58
CA LEU A 35 5.31 10.22 -0.16
C LEU A 35 5.23 11.41 -1.12
N ASP A 36 6.28 11.68 -1.87
CA ASP A 36 6.30 12.78 -2.83
C ASP A 36 5.41 12.50 -4.03
N THR A 37 5.43 11.27 -4.52
CA THR A 37 4.65 10.86 -5.68
C THR A 37 3.37 10.11 -5.29
N HIS A 38 3.12 9.88 -4.01
CA HIS A 38 1.99 9.12 -3.48
C HIS A 38 1.95 7.68 -4.01
N ARG A 39 3.12 7.08 -4.19
CA ARG A 39 3.23 5.72 -4.74
C ARG A 39 3.61 4.71 -3.68
N LEU A 40 3.00 3.54 -3.81
CA LEU A 40 3.26 2.39 -2.97
C LEU A 40 3.75 1.25 -3.86
N GLU A 41 4.91 0.69 -3.52
CA GLU A 41 5.43 -0.50 -4.21
C GLU A 41 5.38 -1.68 -3.25
N VAL A 42 4.76 -2.77 -3.70
CA VAL A 42 4.61 -4.00 -2.92
C VAL A 42 5.21 -5.17 -3.68
N GLY A 43 6.19 -5.82 -3.08
CA GLY A 43 6.78 -7.04 -3.60
C GLY A 43 6.33 -8.24 -2.80
N GLY A 44 6.32 -9.42 -3.43
CA GLY A 44 5.90 -10.65 -2.79
C GLY A 44 4.67 -11.25 -3.46
N ALA A 45 3.98 -12.13 -2.75
CA ALA A 45 2.84 -12.89 -3.29
C ALA A 45 1.48 -12.31 -2.87
N VAL A 46 1.41 -11.01 -2.61
CA VAL A 46 0.16 -10.37 -2.18
C VAL A 46 -0.82 -10.29 -3.35
N PRO A 47 -2.04 -10.84 -3.23
CA PRO A 47 -3.05 -10.70 -4.28
C PRO A 47 -3.48 -9.25 -4.45
N LEU A 48 -3.52 -8.76 -5.68
CA LEU A 48 -3.86 -7.37 -5.96
C LEU A 48 -5.25 -7.00 -5.44
N ASP A 49 -6.23 -7.86 -5.66
CA ASP A 49 -7.61 -7.59 -5.23
C ASP A 49 -7.71 -7.45 -3.70
N ALA A 50 -7.04 -8.34 -2.98
CA ALA A 50 -7.01 -8.28 -1.52
C ALA A 50 -6.31 -7.01 -1.03
N LEU A 51 -5.22 -6.62 -1.68
CA LEU A 51 -4.46 -5.42 -1.34
C LEU A 51 -5.31 -4.16 -1.54
N LEU A 52 -5.96 -4.03 -2.69
CA LEU A 52 -6.82 -2.89 -2.97
C LEU A 52 -7.99 -2.78 -1.99
N ALA A 53 -8.63 -3.91 -1.69
CA ALA A 53 -9.74 -3.94 -0.73
C ALA A 53 -9.29 -3.56 0.68
N ALA A 54 -8.14 -4.06 1.12
CA ALA A 54 -7.61 -3.76 2.44
C ALA A 54 -7.23 -2.29 2.59
N LEU A 55 -6.60 -1.71 1.57
CA LEU A 55 -6.25 -0.28 1.57
C LEU A 55 -7.50 0.60 1.59
N GLN A 56 -8.52 0.23 0.84
CA GLN A 56 -9.78 0.98 0.84
C GLN A 56 -10.44 0.96 2.23
N ARG A 57 -10.45 -0.19 2.91
CA ARG A 57 -10.99 -0.30 4.26
C ARG A 57 -10.21 0.54 5.26
N ALA A 58 -8.92 0.68 5.05
CA ALA A 58 -8.06 1.48 5.93
C ALA A 58 -8.21 2.99 5.69
N GLY A 59 -8.97 3.40 4.68
CA GLY A 59 -9.15 4.80 4.33
C GLY A 59 -8.12 5.32 3.33
N TYR A 60 -7.42 4.42 2.63
CA TYR A 60 -6.41 4.77 1.62
C TYR A 60 -6.76 4.13 0.28
N PRO A 61 -7.80 4.61 -0.42
CA PRO A 61 -8.16 4.07 -1.72
C PRO A 61 -6.96 4.15 -2.67
N ALA A 62 -6.70 3.07 -3.37
CA ALA A 62 -5.55 2.95 -4.25
C ALA A 62 -5.97 2.52 -5.65
N THR A 63 -5.19 2.93 -6.65
CA THR A 63 -5.35 2.49 -8.02
C THR A 63 -4.02 1.95 -8.52
N VAL A 64 -4.06 1.05 -9.50
CA VAL A 64 -2.85 0.53 -10.12
C VAL A 64 -2.21 1.65 -10.94
N ALA A 65 -0.93 1.88 -10.65
CA ALA A 65 -0.17 2.92 -11.35
C ALA A 65 0.29 2.44 -12.73
#